data_9a17427631080bb738e0f911d4c57989
#
_entry.id   9a17427631080bb738e0f911d4c57989
#
_cell.length_a   1.000
_cell.length_b   1.000
_cell.length_c   1.000
_cell.angle_alpha   90.00
_cell.angle_beta   90.00
_cell.angle_gamma   90.00
#
_symmetry.space_group_name_H-M   'P 1'
#
loop_
_entity.id
_entity.type
_entity.pdbx_description
1 polymer ?
#
loop_
_entity_poly.entity_id
_entity_poly.type
_entity_poly.pdbx_seq_one_letter_code
_entity_poly.pdbx_strand_id
1 'polypeptide(L)'
;LDLYLDGRNLYCFELHDTPLMRPQRLPENFDHGSVYGLYLQGREFERQFFLSAAADKYREALAKEPNYQPALVRLAGICFQRHESGEALELCARALAIDTYDGAANYLWGLRAAEEFDPANAMEGFALASQSTEYREAACTEMARLWISEQQVYPKARHYARRALEYNPRNLTA
;
A
#
# COMPACT_ATOMS: atom_id res chain seq x y z
N LEU A 1 33.32 -11.69 12.38
CA LEU A 1 33.72 -10.68 11.39
C LEU A 1 33.72 -9.32 12.06
N ASP A 2 34.90 -8.75 12.24
CA ASP A 2 35.08 -7.46 12.90
C ASP A 2 35.36 -6.40 11.84
N LEU A 3 34.68 -5.28 11.92
CA LEU A 3 34.86 -4.12 11.06
C LEU A 3 35.60 -3.02 11.84
N TYR A 4 36.78 -2.61 11.35
CA TYR A 4 37.59 -1.54 11.93
C TYR A 4 37.65 -0.33 10.98
N LEU A 5 37.57 0.87 11.52
CA LEU A 5 37.89 2.11 10.84
C LEU A 5 38.80 2.95 11.75
N ASP A 6 39.98 3.34 11.23
CA ASP A 6 40.97 4.12 11.95
C ASP A 6 41.36 3.54 13.33
N GLY A 7 41.46 2.19 13.40
CA GLY A 7 41.80 1.47 14.64
C GLY A 7 40.65 1.39 15.66
N ARG A 8 39.47 1.91 15.35
CA ARG A 8 38.26 1.75 16.16
C ARG A 8 37.42 0.59 15.63
N ASN A 9 37.02 -0.33 16.50
CA ASN A 9 36.10 -1.38 16.16
C ASN A 9 34.71 -0.73 16.00
N LEU A 10 34.19 -0.77 14.75
CA LEU A 10 32.86 -0.27 14.42
C LEU A 10 31.79 -1.33 14.57
N TYR A 11 32.16 -2.59 14.39
CA TYR A 11 31.25 -3.72 14.45
C TYR A 11 32.05 -5.00 14.78
N CYS A 12 31.66 -5.67 15.84
CA CYS A 12 32.16 -6.97 16.23
C CYS A 12 31.04 -8.00 16.10
N PHE A 13 31.17 -8.97 15.22
CA PHE A 13 30.24 -10.09 15.13
C PHE A 13 30.83 -11.28 15.87
N GLU A 14 30.48 -11.44 17.12
CA GLU A 14 30.73 -12.65 17.89
C GLU A 14 29.54 -13.60 17.73
N LEU A 15 29.80 -14.77 17.13
CA LEU A 15 28.78 -15.75 16.74
C LEU A 15 27.97 -16.30 17.92
N HIS A 16 28.44 -16.08 19.17
CA HIS A 16 27.91 -16.71 20.37
C HIS A 16 27.22 -15.77 21.37
N ASP A 17 27.45 -14.44 21.33
CA ASP A 17 27.03 -13.57 22.40
C ASP A 17 25.91 -12.55 22.10
N THR A 18 25.54 -12.37 20.86
CA THR A 18 24.40 -11.53 20.50
C THR A 18 23.48 -12.26 19.54
N PRO A 19 22.50 -13.02 20.04
CA PRO A 19 21.40 -13.40 19.17
C PRO A 19 20.81 -12.10 18.64
N LEU A 20 20.86 -11.91 17.30
CA LEU A 20 20.09 -10.87 16.63
C LEU A 20 18.63 -11.10 16.99
N MET A 21 18.23 -10.57 18.13
CA MET A 21 16.82 -10.55 18.52
C MET A 21 16.11 -9.71 17.47
N ARG A 22 15.38 -10.37 16.59
CA ARG A 22 14.43 -9.65 15.74
C ARG A 22 13.54 -8.85 16.67
N PRO A 23 13.46 -7.51 16.54
CA PRO A 23 12.71 -6.67 17.48
C PRO A 23 11.19 -6.85 17.39
N GLN A 24 10.70 -7.99 16.92
CA GLN A 24 9.29 -8.22 16.58
C GLN A 24 8.74 -9.53 17.15
N ARG A 25 9.11 -9.86 18.40
CA ARG A 25 8.27 -10.82 19.14
C ARG A 25 7.05 -10.07 19.66
N LEU A 26 5.87 -10.51 19.22
CA LEU A 26 4.63 -10.11 19.88
C LEU A 26 4.74 -10.42 21.38
N PRO A 27 4.19 -9.61 22.29
CA PRO A 27 4.11 -9.92 23.70
C PRO A 27 3.50 -11.33 23.89
N GLU A 28 3.96 -12.07 24.91
CA GLU A 28 3.46 -13.44 25.19
C GLU A 28 1.94 -13.49 25.41
N ASN A 29 1.36 -12.39 25.88
CA ASN A 29 -0.08 -12.23 26.13
C ASN A 29 -0.80 -11.45 25.03
N PHE A 30 -0.24 -11.39 23.81
CA PHE A 30 -0.88 -10.70 22.69
C PHE A 30 -2.19 -11.38 22.29
N ASP A 31 -3.29 -10.61 22.29
CA ASP A 31 -4.60 -11.10 21.85
C ASP A 31 -4.68 -11.16 20.33
N HIS A 32 -4.46 -12.35 19.79
CA HIS A 32 -4.60 -12.65 18.37
C HIS A 32 -6.04 -12.52 17.85
N GLY A 33 -7.03 -12.60 18.75
CA GLY A 33 -8.45 -12.42 18.42
C GLY A 33 -8.89 -10.95 18.43
N SER A 34 -8.06 -10.00 18.87
CA SER A 34 -8.36 -8.58 18.78
C SER A 34 -8.48 -8.12 17.33
N VAL A 35 -9.10 -6.96 17.10
CA VAL A 35 -9.19 -6.33 15.77
C VAL A 35 -7.81 -6.19 15.13
N TYR A 36 -6.85 -5.68 15.91
CA TYR A 36 -5.47 -5.55 15.46
C TYR A 36 -4.79 -6.91 15.22
N GLY A 37 -5.06 -7.91 16.07
CA GLY A 37 -4.55 -9.27 15.89
C GLY A 37 -5.04 -9.93 14.60
N LEU A 38 -6.32 -9.80 14.31
CA LEU A 38 -6.94 -10.28 13.07
C LEU A 38 -6.37 -9.55 11.84
N TYR A 39 -6.18 -8.24 11.94
CA TYR A 39 -5.52 -7.45 10.89
C TYR A 39 -4.09 -7.93 10.62
N LEU A 40 -3.29 -8.18 11.65
CA LEU A 40 -1.93 -8.70 11.49
C LEU A 40 -1.90 -10.10 10.86
N GLN A 41 -2.85 -10.99 11.23
CA GLN A 41 -3.01 -12.30 10.58
C GLN A 41 -3.34 -12.12 9.09
N GLY A 42 -4.27 -11.22 8.75
CA GLY A 42 -4.59 -10.89 7.36
C GLY A 42 -3.36 -10.41 6.59
N ARG A 43 -2.57 -9.50 7.17
CA ARG A 43 -1.30 -9.03 6.59
C ARG A 43 -0.30 -10.16 6.35
N GLU A 44 -0.21 -11.12 7.25
CA GLU A 44 0.69 -12.26 7.10
C GLU A 44 0.22 -13.19 5.97
N PHE A 45 -1.09 -13.48 5.87
CA PHE A 45 -1.65 -14.24 4.75
C PHE A 45 -1.46 -13.52 3.41
N GLU A 46 -1.66 -12.21 3.37
CA GLU A 46 -1.42 -11.39 2.17
C GLU A 46 0.05 -11.48 1.73
N ARG A 47 1.00 -11.40 2.66
CA ARG A 47 2.44 -11.57 2.40
C ARG A 47 2.79 -12.94 1.83
N GLN A 48 2.03 -13.97 2.20
CA GLN A 48 2.17 -15.34 1.69
C GLN A 48 1.33 -15.58 0.43
N PHE A 49 0.68 -14.56 -0.12
CA PHE A 49 -0.22 -14.63 -1.28
C PHE A 49 -1.48 -15.49 -1.07
N PHE A 50 -1.86 -15.78 0.17
CA PHE A 50 -3.12 -16.43 0.51
C PHE A 50 -4.26 -15.39 0.60
N LEU A 51 -4.61 -14.77 -0.53
CA LEU A 51 -5.53 -13.63 -0.58
C LEU A 51 -6.94 -13.96 -0.06
N SER A 52 -7.42 -15.20 -0.19
CA SER A 52 -8.72 -15.59 0.37
C SER A 52 -8.69 -15.57 1.89
N ALA A 53 -7.69 -16.22 2.49
CA ALA A 53 -7.54 -16.24 3.93
C ALA A 53 -7.29 -14.84 4.52
N ALA A 54 -6.55 -14.00 3.78
CA ALA A 54 -6.34 -12.60 4.15
C ALA A 54 -7.66 -11.83 4.19
N ALA A 55 -8.48 -11.95 3.13
CA ALA A 55 -9.80 -11.30 3.05
C ALA A 55 -10.72 -11.73 4.18
N ASP A 56 -10.75 -13.04 4.52
CA ASP A 56 -11.56 -13.54 5.62
C ASP A 56 -11.13 -12.93 6.96
N LYS A 57 -9.82 -12.80 7.22
CA LYS A 57 -9.32 -12.15 8.43
C LYS A 57 -9.64 -10.67 8.49
N TYR A 58 -9.59 -9.96 7.38
CA TYR A 58 -10.00 -8.55 7.33
C TYR A 58 -11.51 -8.41 7.54
N ARG A 59 -12.35 -9.31 6.99
CA ARG A 59 -13.78 -9.34 7.27
C ARG A 59 -14.09 -9.64 8.73
N GLU A 60 -13.36 -10.59 9.37
CA GLU A 60 -13.48 -10.85 10.80
C GLU A 60 -13.13 -9.61 11.65
N ALA A 61 -12.08 -8.87 11.27
CA ALA A 61 -11.71 -7.63 11.94
C ALA A 61 -12.81 -6.56 11.80
N LEU A 62 -13.35 -6.39 10.58
CA LEU A 62 -14.43 -5.44 10.30
C LEU A 62 -15.77 -5.83 10.92
N ALA A 63 -16.01 -7.11 11.19
CA ALA A 63 -17.17 -7.56 11.96
C ALA A 63 -17.11 -7.10 13.43
N LYS A 64 -15.90 -6.95 13.99
CA LYS A 64 -15.70 -6.44 15.35
C LYS A 64 -15.68 -4.91 15.38
N GLU A 65 -15.01 -4.29 14.43
CA GLU A 65 -14.88 -2.84 14.28
C GLU A 65 -15.12 -2.44 12.83
N PRO A 66 -16.37 -2.07 12.47
CA PRO A 66 -16.74 -1.79 11.09
C PRO A 66 -15.96 -0.64 10.42
N ASN A 67 -15.43 0.28 11.22
CA ASN A 67 -14.68 1.44 10.76
C ASN A 67 -13.16 1.30 10.97
N TYR A 68 -12.66 0.08 11.13
CA TYR A 68 -11.22 -0.14 11.21
C TYR A 68 -10.57 0.09 9.85
N GLN A 69 -10.18 1.34 9.59
CA GLN A 69 -9.71 1.84 8.30
C GLN A 69 -8.57 0.99 7.67
N PRO A 70 -7.54 0.49 8.42
CA PRO A 70 -6.50 -0.32 7.80
C PRO A 70 -7.02 -1.62 7.17
N ALA A 71 -8.05 -2.26 7.77
CA ALA A 71 -8.66 -3.47 7.20
C ALA A 71 -9.55 -3.15 5.99
N LEU A 72 -10.29 -2.02 6.02
CA LEU A 72 -11.09 -1.56 4.88
C LEU A 72 -10.23 -1.42 3.63
N VAL A 73 -9.11 -0.71 3.74
CA VAL A 73 -8.21 -0.44 2.61
C VAL A 73 -7.56 -1.73 2.08
N ARG A 74 -7.10 -2.61 2.97
CA ARG A 74 -6.50 -3.88 2.54
C ARG A 74 -7.51 -4.80 1.86
N LEU A 75 -8.70 -4.92 2.43
CA LEU A 75 -9.77 -5.71 1.83
C LEU A 75 -10.19 -5.14 0.47
N ALA A 76 -10.33 -3.81 0.35
CA ALA A 76 -10.60 -3.15 -0.93
C ALA A 76 -9.55 -3.50 -2.00
N GLY A 77 -8.27 -3.51 -1.65
CA GLY A 77 -7.20 -3.90 -2.55
C GLY A 77 -7.32 -5.35 -3.03
N ILE A 78 -7.69 -6.28 -2.14
CA ILE A 78 -7.93 -7.70 -2.51
C ILE A 78 -9.16 -7.81 -3.42
N CYS A 79 -10.26 -7.13 -3.10
CA CYS A 79 -11.48 -7.13 -3.92
C CYS A 79 -11.20 -6.55 -5.32
N PHE A 80 -10.41 -5.47 -5.39
CA PHE A 80 -9.98 -4.90 -6.67
C PHE A 80 -9.19 -5.91 -7.52
N GLN A 81 -8.20 -6.61 -6.93
CA GLN A 81 -7.43 -7.64 -7.62
C GLN A 81 -8.29 -8.82 -8.11
N ARG A 82 -9.42 -9.08 -7.48
CA ARG A 82 -10.39 -10.12 -7.85
C ARG A 82 -11.45 -9.65 -8.82
N HIS A 83 -11.40 -8.40 -9.26
CA HIS A 83 -12.43 -7.76 -10.06
C HIS A 83 -13.81 -7.72 -9.38
N GLU A 84 -13.86 -7.76 -8.06
CA GLU A 84 -15.06 -7.56 -7.22
C GLU A 84 -15.30 -6.05 -7.04
N SER A 85 -15.53 -5.36 -8.16
CA SER A 85 -15.47 -3.89 -8.24
C SER A 85 -16.49 -3.19 -7.34
N GLY A 86 -17.68 -3.76 -7.16
CA GLY A 86 -18.73 -3.18 -6.30
C GLY A 86 -18.31 -3.15 -4.82
N GLU A 87 -17.83 -4.28 -4.28
CA GLU A 87 -17.35 -4.36 -2.90
C GLU A 87 -16.11 -3.48 -2.69
N ALA A 88 -15.18 -3.48 -3.67
CA ALA A 88 -13.99 -2.64 -3.59
C ALA A 88 -14.32 -1.15 -3.47
N LEU A 89 -15.28 -0.65 -4.28
CA LEU A 89 -15.73 0.76 -4.21
C LEU A 89 -16.39 1.12 -2.89
N GLU A 90 -17.27 0.25 -2.38
CA GLU A 90 -17.92 0.48 -1.10
C GLU A 90 -16.91 0.58 0.04
N LEU A 91 -15.94 -0.34 0.07
CA LEU A 91 -14.86 -0.33 1.05
C LEU A 91 -13.97 0.91 0.94
N CYS A 92 -13.61 1.32 -0.28
CA CYS A 92 -12.87 2.56 -0.52
C CYS A 92 -13.65 3.79 -0.05
N ALA A 93 -14.94 3.90 -0.39
CA ALA A 93 -15.77 5.03 0.04
C ALA A 93 -15.85 5.11 1.57
N ARG A 94 -16.00 3.98 2.25
CA ARG A 94 -15.98 3.93 3.72
C ARG A 94 -14.62 4.35 4.29
N ALA A 95 -13.51 3.90 3.70
CA ALA A 95 -12.18 4.28 4.12
C ALA A 95 -11.93 5.78 3.95
N LEU A 96 -12.33 6.35 2.80
CA LEU A 96 -12.20 7.78 2.51
C LEU A 96 -13.13 8.66 3.36
N ALA A 97 -14.26 8.14 3.84
CA ALA A 97 -15.10 8.84 4.81
C ALA A 97 -14.42 8.98 6.19
N ILE A 98 -13.46 8.10 6.52
CA ILE A 98 -12.68 8.15 7.76
C ILE A 98 -11.44 9.04 7.56
N ASP A 99 -10.69 8.78 6.50
CA ASP A 99 -9.50 9.55 6.11
C ASP A 99 -9.52 9.84 4.61
N THR A 100 -9.94 11.05 4.26
CA THR A 100 -10.04 11.54 2.87
C THR A 100 -8.68 11.54 2.16
N TYR A 101 -7.57 11.60 2.90
CA TYR A 101 -6.21 11.65 2.35
C TYR A 101 -5.48 10.31 2.38
N ASP A 102 -6.17 9.21 2.71
CA ASP A 102 -5.55 7.89 2.66
C ASP A 102 -5.03 7.57 1.25
N GLY A 103 -3.71 7.34 1.16
CA GLY A 103 -3.04 7.17 -0.13
C GLY A 103 -3.47 5.90 -0.87
N ALA A 104 -3.72 4.80 -0.14
CA ALA A 104 -4.11 3.54 -0.73
C ALA A 104 -5.56 3.59 -1.26
N ALA A 105 -6.47 4.13 -0.46
CA ALA A 105 -7.88 4.26 -0.86
C ALA A 105 -8.04 5.20 -2.06
N ASN A 106 -7.32 6.35 -2.07
CA ASN A 106 -7.30 7.26 -3.21
C ASN A 106 -6.67 6.63 -4.46
N TYR A 107 -5.62 5.80 -4.30
CA TYR A 107 -5.02 5.11 -5.42
C TYR A 107 -5.99 4.11 -6.06
N LEU A 108 -6.66 3.28 -5.24
CA LEU A 108 -7.68 2.34 -5.71
C LEU A 108 -8.89 3.05 -6.35
N TRP A 109 -9.32 4.17 -5.77
CA TRP A 109 -10.37 5.02 -6.35
C TRP A 109 -9.95 5.54 -7.72
N GLY A 110 -8.71 6.04 -7.85
CA GLY A 110 -8.15 6.51 -9.12
C GLY A 110 -8.08 5.42 -10.19
N LEU A 111 -7.64 4.20 -9.82
CA LEU A 111 -7.62 3.05 -10.72
C LEU A 111 -9.04 2.71 -11.22
N ARG A 112 -10.02 2.72 -10.32
CA ARG A 112 -11.40 2.43 -10.69
C ARG A 112 -11.99 3.48 -11.64
N ALA A 113 -11.77 4.75 -11.35
CA ALA A 113 -12.21 5.84 -12.23
C ALA A 113 -11.55 5.75 -13.62
N ALA A 114 -10.29 5.34 -13.69
CA ALA A 114 -9.60 5.12 -14.96
C ALA A 114 -10.23 3.95 -15.75
N GLU A 115 -10.63 2.87 -15.09
CA GLU A 115 -11.36 1.75 -15.75
C GLU A 115 -12.73 2.17 -16.28
N GLU A 116 -13.39 3.14 -15.63
CA GLU A 116 -14.68 3.69 -16.04
C GLU A 116 -14.58 4.80 -17.10
N PHE A 117 -13.37 5.04 -17.60
CA PHE A 117 -13.08 6.14 -18.53
C PHE A 117 -13.44 7.53 -17.99
N ASP A 118 -13.26 7.73 -16.69
CA ASP A 118 -13.38 9.03 -16.02
C ASP A 118 -12.00 9.61 -15.65
N PRO A 119 -11.31 10.26 -16.59
CA PRO A 119 -9.95 10.75 -16.36
C PRO A 119 -9.87 11.88 -15.33
N ALA A 120 -10.96 12.61 -15.09
CA ALA A 120 -10.99 13.71 -14.11
C ALA A 120 -10.90 13.14 -12.67
N ASN A 121 -11.80 12.23 -12.33
CA ASN A 121 -11.79 11.56 -11.02
C ASN A 121 -10.56 10.66 -10.84
N ALA A 122 -10.09 10.00 -11.91
CA ALA A 122 -8.85 9.23 -11.86
C ALA A 122 -7.65 10.11 -11.52
N MET A 123 -7.52 11.27 -12.16
CA MET A 123 -6.43 12.21 -11.92
C MET A 123 -6.47 12.77 -10.49
N GLU A 124 -7.67 13.08 -9.96
CA GLU A 124 -7.84 13.55 -8.58
C GLU A 124 -7.40 12.48 -7.58
N GLY A 125 -7.87 11.25 -7.73
CA GLY A 125 -7.47 10.13 -6.88
C GLY A 125 -5.95 9.91 -6.88
N PHE A 126 -5.33 9.87 -8.05
CA PHE A 126 -3.87 9.72 -8.14
C PHE A 126 -3.11 10.93 -7.61
N ALA A 127 -3.64 12.15 -7.77
CA ALA A 127 -3.00 13.34 -7.20
C ALA A 127 -2.97 13.29 -5.67
N LEU A 128 -4.06 12.86 -5.03
CA LEU A 128 -4.12 12.65 -3.58
C LEU A 128 -3.21 11.49 -3.14
N ALA A 129 -3.26 10.35 -3.84
CA ALA A 129 -2.41 9.20 -3.56
C ALA A 129 -0.91 9.54 -3.67
N SER A 130 -0.53 10.44 -4.59
CA SER A 130 0.86 10.87 -4.79
C SER A 130 1.48 11.62 -3.60
N GLN A 131 0.66 12.06 -2.65
CA GLN A 131 1.12 12.70 -1.41
C GLN A 131 1.65 11.66 -0.40
N SER A 132 1.16 10.40 -0.48
CA SER A 132 1.67 9.29 0.32
C SER A 132 3.01 8.78 -0.22
N THR A 133 3.96 8.55 0.69
CA THR A 133 5.28 8.01 0.32
C THR A 133 5.20 6.62 -0.31
N GLU A 134 4.21 5.83 0.09
CA GLU A 134 4.00 4.46 -0.39
C GLU A 134 3.45 4.43 -1.82
N TYR A 135 2.57 5.38 -2.16
CA TYR A 135 1.83 5.38 -3.44
C TYR A 135 2.31 6.41 -4.46
N ARG A 136 3.20 7.35 -4.07
CA ARG A 136 3.59 8.47 -4.94
C ARG A 136 4.20 8.05 -6.27
N GLU A 137 5.02 7.01 -6.28
CA GLU A 137 5.65 6.51 -7.51
C GLU A 137 4.58 5.89 -8.42
N ALA A 138 3.76 4.98 -7.91
CA ALA A 138 2.71 4.32 -8.65
C ALA A 138 1.67 5.34 -9.16
N ALA A 139 1.24 6.27 -8.33
CA ALA A 139 0.30 7.33 -8.70
C ALA A 139 0.87 8.25 -9.80
N CYS A 140 2.16 8.64 -9.71
CA CYS A 140 2.80 9.42 -10.78
C CYS A 140 2.87 8.64 -12.09
N THR A 141 3.10 7.33 -12.04
CA THR A 141 3.11 6.47 -13.24
C THR A 141 1.72 6.42 -13.88
N GLU A 142 0.66 6.23 -13.09
CA GLU A 142 -0.71 6.22 -13.63
C GLU A 142 -1.13 7.60 -14.19
N MET A 143 -0.75 8.70 -13.53
CA MET A 143 -0.98 10.04 -14.08
C MET A 143 -0.25 10.25 -15.41
N ALA A 144 0.97 9.74 -15.57
CA ALA A 144 1.67 9.81 -16.85
C ALA A 144 0.93 9.02 -17.93
N ARG A 145 0.45 7.83 -17.61
CA ARG A 145 -0.36 6.99 -18.53
C ARG A 145 -1.64 7.67 -18.97
N LEU A 146 -2.39 8.28 -18.04
CA LEU A 146 -3.61 9.03 -18.36
C LEU A 146 -3.33 10.21 -19.32
N TRP A 147 -2.23 10.95 -19.12
CA TRP A 147 -1.89 12.05 -20.02
C TRP A 147 -1.50 11.59 -21.44
N ILE A 148 -1.02 10.34 -21.58
CA ILE A 148 -0.74 9.75 -22.90
C ILE A 148 -2.03 9.23 -23.54
N SER A 149 -2.78 8.39 -22.82
CA SER A 149 -3.91 7.64 -23.38
C SER A 149 -5.10 8.53 -23.69
N GLU A 150 -5.45 9.42 -22.75
CA GLU A 150 -6.71 10.18 -22.86
C GLU A 150 -6.55 11.55 -23.49
N GLN A 151 -5.44 12.23 -23.23
CA GLN A 151 -5.30 13.63 -23.60
C GLN A 151 -4.18 13.90 -24.60
N GLN A 152 -3.33 12.91 -24.86
CA GLN A 152 -2.17 13.00 -25.77
C GLN A 152 -1.24 14.19 -25.46
N VAL A 153 -1.19 14.62 -24.19
CA VAL A 153 -0.37 15.76 -23.73
C VAL A 153 0.98 15.27 -23.24
N TYR A 154 1.87 14.96 -24.18
CA TYR A 154 3.19 14.40 -23.92
C TYR A 154 4.08 15.23 -22.95
N PRO A 155 4.06 16.56 -22.94
CA PRO A 155 4.86 17.32 -21.97
C PRO A 155 4.45 17.04 -20.51
N LYS A 156 3.14 16.92 -20.23
CA LYS A 156 2.64 16.60 -18.90
C LYS A 156 2.93 15.14 -18.53
N ALA A 157 2.72 14.21 -19.46
CA ALA A 157 3.08 12.81 -19.26
C ALA A 157 4.56 12.67 -18.88
N ARG A 158 5.46 13.32 -19.63
CA ARG A 158 6.90 13.33 -19.33
C ARG A 158 7.21 13.91 -17.94
N HIS A 159 6.49 14.94 -17.51
CA HIS A 159 6.66 15.51 -16.18
C HIS A 159 6.38 14.48 -15.09
N TYR A 160 5.24 13.79 -15.16
CA TYR A 160 4.86 12.79 -14.17
C TYR A 160 5.74 11.53 -14.23
N ALA A 161 6.12 11.08 -15.43
CA ALA A 161 7.06 9.97 -15.59
C ALA A 161 8.42 10.28 -14.95
N ARG A 162 8.96 11.49 -15.14
CA ARG A 162 10.19 11.90 -14.45
C ARG A 162 10.05 11.90 -12.93
N ARG A 163 8.94 12.40 -12.41
CA ARG A 163 8.67 12.33 -10.96
C ARG A 163 8.60 10.90 -10.45
N ALA A 164 7.97 9.99 -11.18
CA ALA A 164 7.95 8.57 -10.80
C ALA A 164 9.38 8.00 -10.75
N LEU A 165 10.24 8.31 -11.73
CA LEU A 165 11.64 7.88 -11.79
C LEU A 165 12.52 8.52 -10.69
N GLU A 166 12.21 9.73 -10.23
CA GLU A 166 12.88 10.34 -9.06
C GLU A 166 12.65 9.52 -7.78
N TYR A 167 11.46 8.91 -7.64
CA TYR A 167 11.13 8.08 -6.48
C TYR A 167 11.59 6.62 -6.65
N ASN A 168 11.52 6.09 -7.86
CA ASN A 168 11.98 4.75 -8.19
C ASN A 168 12.70 4.72 -9.55
N PRO A 169 14.04 4.87 -9.55
CA PRO A 169 14.83 4.87 -10.78
C PRO A 169 14.76 3.56 -11.59
N ARG A 170 14.21 2.49 -11.01
CA ARG A 170 14.03 1.18 -11.66
C ARG A 170 12.62 0.95 -12.19
N ASN A 171 11.75 1.95 -12.14
CA ASN A 171 10.42 1.85 -12.71
C ASN A 171 10.53 1.77 -14.25
N LEU A 172 10.17 0.62 -14.82
CA LEU A 172 10.22 0.35 -16.27
C LEU A 172 8.96 0.83 -17.01
N THR A 173 7.94 1.27 -16.29
CA THR A 173 6.63 1.68 -16.84
C THR A 173 6.45 3.20 -16.89
N ALA A 174 7.33 3.95 -16.24
CA ALA A 174 7.30 5.42 -16.19
C ALA A 174 7.91 6.11 -17.41
#